data_211e565c9c1213a6156942062709896a
#
_entry.id   211e565c9c1213a6156942062709896a
#
_cell.length_a   1.000
_cell.length_b   1.000
_cell.length_c   1.000
_cell.angle_alpha   90.00
_cell.angle_beta   90.00
_cell.angle_gamma   90.00
#
_symmetry.space_group_name_H-M   'P 1'
#
loop_
_entity.id
_entity.type
_entity.pdbx_description
1 polymer ?
#
loop_
_entity_poly.entity_id
_entity_poly.type
_entity_poly.pdbx_seq_one_letter_code
_entity_poly.pdbx_strand_id
1 'polypeptide(L)'
;MAAKILGSVVEISSTGDLITDLTLEKLAGIDHGEETKIVVDDEFETFGIYGTDHKQPEMTLIAILEEGQPLRLHLVADSASMMLGVRKGATVEVR
;
A
#
# COMPACT_ATOMS: atom_id res chain seq x y z
N MET A 1 -14.69 14.29 9.68
CA MET A 1 -13.25 14.52 9.48
C MET A 1 -12.55 13.20 9.15
N ALA A 2 -11.82 13.15 8.08
CA ALA A 2 -11.16 11.91 7.69
C ALA A 2 -9.96 11.62 8.60
N ALA A 3 -9.86 10.39 9.07
CA ALA A 3 -8.68 9.93 9.80
C ALA A 3 -7.52 9.82 8.82
N LYS A 4 -6.32 10.05 9.31
CA LYS A 4 -5.10 9.99 8.50
C LYS A 4 -4.07 9.18 9.27
N ILE A 5 -3.54 8.15 8.64
CA ILE A 5 -2.55 7.27 9.27
C ILE A 5 -1.26 7.37 8.49
N LEU A 6 -0.17 7.61 9.21
CA LEU A 6 1.15 7.70 8.60
C LEU A 6 1.97 6.47 8.95
N GLY A 7 2.67 5.96 7.95
CA GLY A 7 3.59 4.85 8.12
C GLY A 7 4.77 5.03 7.18
N SER A 8 5.55 3.98 7.05
CA SER A 8 6.71 3.99 6.15
C SER A 8 6.96 2.62 5.56
N VAL A 9 7.71 2.59 4.46
CA VAL A 9 8.17 1.34 3.86
C VAL A 9 9.31 0.82 4.71
N VAL A 10 9.12 -0.36 5.31
CA VAL A 10 10.12 -0.97 6.19
C VAL A 10 10.89 -2.08 5.50
N GLU A 11 10.35 -2.63 4.42
CA GLU A 11 10.98 -3.72 3.69
C GLU A 11 10.51 -3.72 2.24
N ILE A 12 11.33 -4.25 1.36
CA ILE A 12 10.97 -4.48 -0.03
C ILE A 12 11.08 -5.98 -0.28
N SER A 13 9.98 -6.60 -0.75
CA SER A 13 9.97 -8.04 -0.96
C SER A 13 10.81 -8.44 -2.18
N SER A 14 11.06 -9.73 -2.32
CA SER A 14 11.81 -10.25 -3.46
C SER A 14 11.13 -9.97 -4.80
N THR A 15 9.83 -9.75 -4.79
CA THR A 15 9.06 -9.40 -6.00
C THR A 15 8.89 -7.89 -6.19
N GLY A 16 9.45 -7.09 -5.28
CA GLY A 16 9.42 -5.64 -5.38
C GLY A 16 8.22 -4.97 -4.73
N ASP A 17 7.43 -5.70 -3.94
CA ASP A 17 6.34 -5.11 -3.18
C ASP A 17 6.90 -4.23 -2.06
N LEU A 18 6.24 -3.13 -1.81
CA LEU A 18 6.61 -2.19 -0.73
C LEU A 18 5.87 -2.59 0.53
N ILE A 19 6.58 -3.17 1.49
CA ILE A 19 6.00 -3.63 2.75
C ILE A 19 6.10 -2.51 3.78
N THR A 20 4.95 -2.13 4.34
CA THR A 20 4.86 -1.01 5.28
C THR A 20 4.78 -1.51 6.72
N ASP A 21 4.87 -0.58 7.66
CA ASP A 21 4.62 -0.87 9.07
C ASP A 21 3.16 -0.67 9.48
N LEU A 22 2.26 -0.50 8.50
CA LEU A 22 0.84 -0.30 8.75
C LEU A 22 0.13 -1.64 8.90
N THR A 23 -0.17 -1.99 10.14
CA THR A 23 -0.85 -3.25 10.45
C THR A 23 -2.38 -3.09 10.34
N LEU A 24 -3.07 -4.22 10.29
CA LEU A 24 -4.53 -4.23 10.29
C LEU A 24 -5.09 -3.47 11.50
N GLU A 25 -4.44 -3.61 12.63
CA GLU A 25 -4.81 -2.93 13.87
C GLU A 25 -4.73 -1.41 13.72
N LYS A 26 -3.67 -0.91 13.11
CA LYS A 26 -3.50 0.53 12.87
C LYS A 26 -4.52 1.05 11.87
N LEU A 27 -4.97 0.22 10.94
CA LEU A 27 -5.90 0.59 9.90
C LEU A 27 -7.37 0.36 10.28
N ALA A 28 -7.64 -0.16 11.47
CA ALA A 28 -8.99 -0.51 11.90
C ALA A 28 -9.96 0.67 11.94
N GLY A 29 -9.45 1.89 12.14
CA GLY A 29 -10.29 3.09 12.20
C GLY A 29 -10.52 3.76 10.85
N ILE A 30 -10.06 3.15 9.77
CA ILE A 30 -10.18 3.71 8.42
C ILE A 30 -11.00 2.77 7.55
N ASP A 31 -11.85 3.37 6.71
CA ASP A 31 -12.59 2.62 5.71
C ASP A 31 -11.63 2.03 4.67
N HIS A 32 -11.86 0.79 4.28
CA HIS A 32 -11.02 0.10 3.30
C HIS A 32 -11.65 0.07 1.90
N GLY A 33 -12.64 0.90 1.66
CA GLY A 33 -13.34 0.97 0.38
C GLY A 33 -12.55 1.68 -0.71
N GLU A 34 -13.19 1.87 -1.84
CA GLU A 34 -12.59 2.51 -3.02
C GLU A 34 -12.24 3.98 -2.79
N GLU A 35 -12.80 4.60 -1.76
CA GLU A 35 -12.55 6.00 -1.45
C GLU A 35 -11.30 6.19 -0.59
N THR A 36 -10.76 5.12 -0.04
CA THR A 36 -9.55 5.19 0.78
C THR A 36 -8.37 5.50 -0.10
N LYS A 37 -7.68 6.58 0.20
CA LYS A 37 -6.54 7.03 -0.58
C LYS A 37 -5.25 6.63 0.10
N ILE A 38 -4.34 6.05 -0.64
CA ILE A 38 -3.01 5.71 -0.17
C ILE A 38 -1.98 6.50 -0.98
N VAL A 39 -1.15 7.27 -0.28
CA VAL A 39 -0.11 8.09 -0.91
C VAL A 39 1.25 7.53 -0.49
N VAL A 40 2.09 7.22 -1.46
CA VAL A 40 3.40 6.64 -1.24
C VAL A 40 4.46 7.65 -1.65
N ASP A 41 5.40 7.93 -0.72
CA ASP A 41 6.55 8.82 -0.95
C ASP A 41 6.13 10.23 -1.40
N ASP A 42 4.95 10.68 -0.95
CA ASP A 42 4.35 11.97 -1.30
C ASP A 42 4.19 12.19 -2.81
N GLU A 43 4.30 11.14 -3.60
CA GLU A 43 4.33 11.25 -5.06
C GLU A 43 3.32 10.33 -5.74
N PHE A 44 3.19 9.09 -5.26
CA PHE A 44 2.35 8.09 -5.89
C PHE A 44 1.06 7.88 -5.11
N GLU A 45 -0.06 7.78 -5.81
CA GLU A 45 -1.37 7.61 -5.20
C GLU A 45 -2.06 6.36 -5.73
N THR A 46 -2.80 5.69 -4.86
CA THR A 46 -3.72 4.65 -5.27
C THR A 46 -4.96 4.71 -4.37
N PHE A 47 -6.03 4.09 -4.80
CA PHE A 47 -7.31 4.11 -4.09
C PHE A 47 -7.79 2.70 -3.81
N GLY A 48 -8.31 2.50 -2.61
CA GLY A 48 -8.87 1.22 -2.20
C GLY A 48 -7.82 0.27 -1.63
N ILE A 49 -8.28 -0.60 -0.75
CA ILE A 49 -7.44 -1.64 -0.16
C ILE A 49 -8.04 -2.98 -0.57
N TYR A 50 -7.22 -3.85 -1.12
CA TYR A 50 -7.66 -5.12 -1.69
C TYR A 50 -7.07 -6.30 -0.94
N GLY A 51 -7.61 -7.49 -1.19
CA GLY A 51 -7.01 -8.73 -0.76
C GLY A 51 -6.15 -9.33 -1.87
N THR A 52 -5.55 -10.48 -1.59
CA THR A 52 -4.72 -11.18 -2.59
C THR A 52 -5.53 -11.73 -3.76
N ASP A 53 -6.84 -11.85 -3.59
CA ASP A 53 -7.76 -12.32 -4.63
C ASP A 53 -8.24 -11.20 -5.56
N HIS A 54 -7.57 -10.06 -5.55
CA HIS A 54 -7.91 -8.95 -6.42
C HIS A 54 -7.84 -9.35 -7.89
N LYS A 55 -8.63 -8.65 -8.71
CA LYS A 55 -8.65 -8.88 -10.16
C LYS A 55 -8.29 -7.62 -10.92
N GLN A 56 -7.33 -6.86 -10.39
CA GLN A 56 -6.90 -5.61 -11.00
C GLN A 56 -6.02 -5.89 -12.21
N PRO A 57 -6.08 -5.02 -13.23
CA PRO A 57 -5.28 -5.22 -14.44
C PRO A 57 -3.79 -5.01 -14.21
N GLU A 58 -2.99 -5.51 -15.13
CA GLU A 58 -1.53 -5.34 -15.09
C GLU A 58 -1.14 -3.87 -15.00
N MET A 59 -0.03 -3.60 -14.37
CA MET A 59 0.55 -2.26 -14.20
C MET A 59 -0.29 -1.31 -13.35
N THR A 60 -1.23 -1.85 -12.57
CA THR A 60 -2.00 -1.07 -11.61
C THR A 60 -1.33 -1.14 -10.25
N LEU A 61 -1.08 0.02 -9.65
CA LEU A 61 -0.58 0.08 -8.27
C LEU A 61 -1.77 -0.10 -7.32
N ILE A 62 -1.68 -1.08 -6.44
CA ILE A 62 -2.73 -1.35 -5.47
C ILE A 62 -2.14 -1.53 -4.07
N ALA A 63 -2.98 -1.32 -3.06
CA ALA A 63 -2.65 -1.63 -1.69
C ALA A 63 -3.30 -2.96 -1.32
N ILE A 64 -2.53 -3.86 -0.74
CA ILE A 64 -3.02 -5.18 -0.34
C ILE A 64 -2.89 -5.32 1.17
N LEU A 65 -3.96 -5.74 1.82
CA LEU A 65 -3.98 -6.00 3.24
C LEU A 65 -4.52 -7.40 3.50
N GLU A 66 -3.70 -8.23 4.12
CA GLU A 66 -4.05 -9.58 4.50
C GLU A 66 -4.04 -9.74 6.01
N GLU A 67 -4.85 -10.66 6.52
CA GLU A 67 -4.86 -10.98 7.93
C GLU A 67 -3.48 -11.47 8.38
N GLY A 68 -2.96 -10.90 9.46
CA GLY A 68 -1.66 -11.26 9.99
C GLY A 68 -0.47 -10.63 9.27
N GLN A 69 -0.71 -9.82 8.25
CA GLN A 69 0.34 -9.16 7.48
C GLN A 69 0.14 -7.64 7.45
N PRO A 70 1.21 -6.85 7.38
CA PRO A 70 1.05 -5.41 7.23
C PRO A 70 0.60 -5.03 5.81
N LEU A 71 0.13 -3.81 5.68
CA LEU A 71 -0.23 -3.26 4.37
C LEU A 71 0.98 -3.25 3.45
N ARG A 72 0.79 -3.68 2.21
CA ARG A 72 1.84 -3.61 1.21
C ARG A 72 1.31 -2.97 -0.07
N LEU A 73 2.19 -2.30 -0.77
CA LEU A 73 1.90 -1.72 -2.08
C LEU A 73 2.44 -2.67 -3.14
N HIS A 74 1.60 -3.02 -4.07
CA HIS A 74 1.90 -4.01 -5.10
C HIS A 74 1.59 -3.42 -6.48
N LEU A 75 2.52 -3.56 -7.41
CA LEU A 75 2.28 -3.22 -8.81
C LEU A 75 1.97 -4.52 -9.54
N VAL A 76 0.77 -4.63 -10.06
CA VAL A 76 0.28 -5.87 -10.67
C VAL A 76 1.17 -6.26 -11.85
N ALA A 77 1.70 -7.48 -11.80
CA ALA A 77 2.57 -8.07 -12.82
C ALA A 77 3.95 -7.41 -12.97
N ASP A 78 4.36 -6.57 -12.02
CA ASP A 78 5.69 -5.95 -12.07
C ASP A 78 6.19 -5.61 -10.67
N SER A 79 7.37 -5.02 -10.59
CA SER A 79 7.98 -4.61 -9.32
C SER A 79 7.62 -3.16 -9.01
N ALA A 80 6.89 -2.94 -7.92
CA ALA A 80 6.54 -1.60 -7.49
C ALA A 80 7.80 -0.79 -7.14
N SER A 81 8.75 -1.39 -6.42
CA SER A 81 9.97 -0.68 -6.01
C SER A 81 10.79 -0.21 -7.20
N MET A 82 10.91 -1.04 -8.23
CA MET A 82 11.70 -0.68 -9.41
C MET A 82 10.98 0.34 -10.30
N MET A 83 9.70 0.16 -10.52
CA MET A 83 8.94 1.04 -11.40
C MET A 83 8.72 2.42 -10.79
N LEU A 84 8.51 2.50 -9.49
CA LEU A 84 8.28 3.77 -8.80
C LEU A 84 9.55 4.40 -8.26
N GLY A 85 10.62 3.64 -8.15
CA GLY A 85 11.86 4.13 -7.54
C GLY A 85 11.75 4.36 -6.04
N VAL A 86 10.78 3.74 -5.39
CA VAL A 86 10.55 3.90 -3.94
C VAL A 86 11.47 2.98 -3.17
N ARG A 87 12.03 3.48 -2.08
CA ARG A 87 12.98 2.76 -1.24
C ARG A 87 12.47 2.62 0.19
N LYS A 88 13.17 1.81 0.98
CA LYS A 88 12.92 1.71 2.43
C LYS A 88 13.02 3.10 3.05
N GLY A 89 12.13 3.39 3.97
CA GLY A 89 12.05 4.69 4.63
C GLY A 89 11.10 5.67 3.97
N ALA A 90 10.58 5.35 2.78
CA ALA A 90 9.61 6.20 2.12
C ALA A 90 8.32 6.29 2.94
N THR A 91 7.68 7.44 2.93
CA THR A 91 6.43 7.64 3.67
C THR A 91 5.25 6.98 2.99
N VAL A 92 4.32 6.48 3.78
CA VAL A 92 3.06 5.93 3.30
C VAL A 92 1.94 6.56 4.13
N GLU A 93 0.98 7.18 3.47
CA GLU A 93 -0.13 7.84 4.12
C GLU A 93 -1.43 7.20 3.65
N VAL A 94 -2.30 6.89 4.61
CA VAL A 94 -3.63 6.34 4.33
C VAL A 94 -4.67 7.30 4.88
N ARG A 95 -5.62 7.70 4.05
CA ARG A 95 -6.69 8.62 4.45
C ARG A 95 -8.05 8.24 3.92
#